data_1800452f3abe99519fd0940b023fe842
#
_entry.id   1800452f3abe99519fd0940b023fe842
#
_cell.length_a   1.000
_cell.length_b   1.000
_cell.length_c   1.000
_cell.angle_alpha   90.00
_cell.angle_beta   90.00
_cell.angle_gamma   90.00
#
_symmetry.space_group_name_H-M   'P 1'
#
loop_
_entity.id
_entity.type
_entity.pdbx_description
1 polymer ?
#
loop_
_entity_poly.entity_id
_entity_poly.type
_entity_poly.pdbx_seq_one_letter_code
_entity_poly.pdbx_strand_id
1 'polypeptide(L)'
;MRAVISVLFLLILAPAAAAEPSPMETLFAGNPLVIINITYDPGPGGGDGFEGEIVLELFLNWAPITVSNFLGLVNQSFYEGIFYHRIIDDFVIQSGDPTCRATVIYTPVPTCGEGGSGETIPFESNANLTHVNGAIGMARGADPDSAESQWYICDEPQHQLDNGNRTLPDDPGYAVFGIVREGLEMVRAAAAVPTTNDPGGEDTPRVGTGVGDRPLFEVHINSVTLSGWVPGPAAPAPAPERVPAALLLTGTLAVAGALGAMWWLRRPAGD
;
A
#
# COMPACT_ATOMS: atom_id res chain seq x y z
N MET A 1 -52.45 -41.86 33.17
CA MET A 1 -52.11 -40.59 32.51
C MET A 1 -50.62 -40.37 32.58
N ARG A 2 -49.92 -40.50 31.44
CA ARG A 2 -48.47 -40.24 31.34
C ARG A 2 -48.30 -38.85 30.74
N ALA A 3 -47.70 -37.93 31.50
CA ALA A 3 -47.37 -36.59 31.04
C ALA A 3 -46.14 -36.64 30.12
N VAL A 4 -46.27 -36.20 28.88
CA VAL A 4 -45.17 -36.00 27.94
C VAL A 4 -44.65 -34.59 28.17
N ILE A 5 -43.43 -34.50 28.70
CA ILE A 5 -42.72 -33.21 28.84
C ILE A 5 -41.99 -32.99 27.51
N SER A 6 -42.50 -32.04 26.69
CA SER A 6 -41.82 -31.56 25.49
C SER A 6 -40.75 -30.55 25.92
N VAL A 7 -39.49 -30.92 25.76
CA VAL A 7 -38.34 -30.02 25.94
C VAL A 7 -38.16 -29.24 24.61
N LEU A 8 -38.49 -27.95 24.63
CA LEU A 8 -38.27 -27.06 23.51
C LEU A 8 -36.77 -26.67 23.49
N PHE A 9 -35.99 -27.20 22.54
CA PHE A 9 -34.63 -26.73 22.29
C PHE A 9 -34.69 -25.39 21.56
N LEU A 10 -34.37 -24.34 22.28
CA LEU A 10 -34.16 -22.99 21.68
C LEU A 10 -32.77 -22.98 20.99
N LEU A 11 -32.74 -23.10 19.68
CA LEU A 11 -31.53 -22.94 18.88
C LEU A 11 -31.17 -21.45 18.87
N ILE A 12 -30.19 -21.04 19.69
CA ILE A 12 -29.62 -19.71 19.63
C ILE A 12 -28.70 -19.69 18.41
N LEU A 13 -29.18 -19.13 17.29
CA LEU A 13 -28.31 -18.79 16.16
C LEU A 13 -27.37 -17.68 16.64
N ALA A 14 -26.08 -18.00 16.82
CA ALA A 14 -25.07 -17.00 16.97
C ALA A 14 -25.04 -16.15 15.67
N PRO A 15 -24.95 -14.82 15.75
CA PRO A 15 -24.78 -14.01 14.55
C PRO A 15 -23.51 -14.47 13.85
N ALA A 16 -23.58 -14.72 12.54
CA ALA A 16 -22.41 -14.96 11.73
C ALA A 16 -21.48 -13.75 11.91
N ALA A 17 -20.25 -13.98 12.35
CA ALA A 17 -19.23 -12.94 12.37
C ALA A 17 -19.12 -12.40 10.92
N ALA A 18 -19.29 -11.09 10.74
CA ALA A 18 -19.02 -10.47 9.46
C ALA A 18 -17.56 -10.82 9.08
N ALA A 19 -17.34 -11.28 7.86
CA ALA A 19 -15.98 -11.52 7.38
C ALA A 19 -15.21 -10.21 7.48
N GLU A 20 -13.97 -10.26 8.00
CA GLU A 20 -13.08 -9.11 7.99
C GLU A 20 -12.88 -8.66 6.51
N PRO A 21 -12.91 -7.36 6.24
CA PRO A 21 -12.71 -6.87 4.87
C PRO A 21 -11.32 -7.27 4.36
N SER A 22 -11.24 -7.57 3.06
CA SER A 22 -9.98 -7.91 2.41
C SER A 22 -9.02 -6.72 2.44
N PRO A 23 -7.72 -6.91 2.76
CA PRO A 23 -6.72 -5.85 2.65
C PRO A 23 -6.58 -5.34 1.21
N MET A 24 -6.94 -6.14 0.21
CA MET A 24 -6.93 -5.72 -1.19
C MET A 24 -8.03 -4.68 -1.51
N GLU A 25 -9.12 -4.65 -0.75
CA GLU A 25 -10.29 -3.81 -1.03
C GLU A 25 -10.33 -2.52 -0.21
N THR A 26 -9.81 -2.53 1.02
CA THR A 26 -9.92 -1.42 1.97
C THR A 26 -8.57 -1.01 2.54
N LEU A 27 -8.46 0.26 2.95
CA LEU A 27 -7.29 0.77 3.68
C LEU A 27 -7.23 0.18 5.10
N PHE A 28 -6.06 -0.25 5.54
CA PHE A 28 -5.83 -0.77 6.89
C PHE A 28 -4.93 0.16 7.70
N ALA A 29 -5.44 0.57 8.85
CA ALA A 29 -4.71 1.42 9.79
C ALA A 29 -3.34 0.83 10.18
N GLY A 30 -2.31 1.66 10.13
CA GLY A 30 -0.94 1.28 10.45
C GLY A 30 -0.14 0.72 9.27
N ASN A 31 -0.74 0.57 8.09
CA ASN A 31 0.00 0.27 6.88
C ASN A 31 0.73 1.52 6.35
N PRO A 32 1.99 1.38 5.87
CA PRO A 32 2.71 2.48 5.24
C PRO A 32 2.14 2.83 3.87
N LEU A 33 2.14 4.13 3.57
CA LEU A 33 1.81 4.69 2.26
C LEU A 33 3.09 5.17 1.58
N VAL A 34 3.31 4.73 0.34
CA VAL A 34 4.48 5.08 -0.46
C VAL A 34 4.03 5.73 -1.75
N ILE A 35 4.71 6.79 -2.17
CA ILE A 35 4.48 7.46 -3.45
C ILE A 35 5.65 7.12 -4.38
N ILE A 36 5.32 6.62 -5.57
CA ILE A 36 6.26 6.47 -6.69
C ILE A 36 5.94 7.58 -7.69
N ASN A 37 6.90 8.45 -7.96
CA ASN A 37 6.79 9.46 -9.01
C ASN A 37 7.47 8.94 -10.27
N ILE A 38 6.74 8.94 -11.39
CA ILE A 38 7.22 8.41 -12.68
C ILE A 38 7.13 9.45 -13.78
N THR A 39 8.02 9.34 -14.77
CA THR A 39 8.00 10.16 -15.99
C THR A 39 8.30 9.30 -17.21
N TYR A 40 7.56 9.55 -18.27
CA TYR A 40 7.81 9.02 -19.62
C TYR A 40 7.94 10.17 -20.61
N ASP A 41 9.09 10.26 -21.28
CA ASP A 41 9.33 11.25 -22.34
C ASP A 41 9.84 10.50 -23.60
N PRO A 42 8.97 10.23 -24.58
CA PRO A 42 9.34 9.54 -25.79
C PRO A 42 10.17 10.42 -26.77
N GLY A 43 10.44 11.68 -26.42
CA GLY A 43 11.17 12.61 -27.25
C GLY A 43 10.43 13.05 -28.51
N PRO A 44 11.09 13.84 -29.38
CA PRO A 44 10.47 14.37 -30.58
C PRO A 44 10.01 13.27 -31.55
N GLY A 45 8.71 13.20 -31.79
CA GLY A 45 8.09 12.25 -32.74
C GLY A 45 7.70 10.90 -32.11
N GLY A 46 7.91 10.71 -30.81
CA GLY A 46 7.55 9.47 -30.09
C GLY A 46 6.14 9.46 -29.48
N GLY A 47 5.32 10.49 -29.71
CA GLY A 47 3.99 10.60 -29.10
C GLY A 47 3.97 11.49 -27.85
N ASP A 48 2.88 11.44 -27.09
CA ASP A 48 2.72 12.20 -25.87
C ASP A 48 3.45 11.52 -24.68
N GLY A 49 4.19 12.32 -23.92
CA GLY A 49 4.77 11.88 -22.64
C GLY A 49 3.77 12.02 -21.49
N PHE A 50 4.13 11.47 -20.33
CA PHE A 50 3.36 11.66 -19.11
C PHE A 50 4.26 11.77 -17.88
N GLU A 51 3.73 12.38 -16.85
CA GLU A 51 4.31 12.43 -15.51
C GLU A 51 3.19 12.26 -14.49
N GLY A 52 3.44 11.51 -13.42
CA GLY A 52 2.41 11.31 -12.40
C GLY A 52 2.91 10.49 -11.22
N GLU A 53 1.99 10.31 -10.29
CA GLU A 53 2.23 9.59 -9.03
C GLU A 53 1.42 8.33 -8.95
N ILE A 54 2.01 7.30 -8.36
CA ILE A 54 1.36 6.04 -7.99
C ILE A 54 1.45 5.94 -6.47
N VAL A 55 0.31 5.90 -5.78
CA VAL A 55 0.24 5.76 -4.33
C VAL A 55 0.00 4.30 -3.97
N LEU A 56 0.93 3.71 -3.25
CA LEU A 56 0.87 2.33 -2.76
C LEU A 56 0.50 2.30 -1.28
N GLU A 57 -0.38 1.40 -0.88
CA GLU A 57 -0.47 0.89 0.48
C GLU A 57 0.29 -0.42 0.57
N LEU A 58 1.21 -0.53 1.54
CA LEU A 58 2.02 -1.73 1.76
C LEU A 58 1.50 -2.52 2.96
N PHE A 59 1.34 -3.81 2.83
CA PHE A 59 0.67 -4.68 3.80
C PHE A 59 1.62 -5.21 4.89
N LEU A 60 2.13 -4.31 5.74
CA LEU A 60 3.13 -4.63 6.76
C LEU A 60 2.74 -5.79 7.69
N ASN A 61 1.46 -5.92 8.04
CA ASN A 61 0.99 -6.99 8.93
C ASN A 61 0.82 -8.36 8.23
N TRP A 62 0.80 -8.39 6.90
CA TRP A 62 0.58 -9.61 6.11
C TRP A 62 1.83 -10.07 5.36
N ALA A 63 2.74 -9.13 5.07
CA ALA A 63 4.01 -9.37 4.37
C ALA A 63 5.14 -8.56 5.02
N PRO A 64 5.43 -8.75 6.33
CA PRO A 64 6.38 -7.92 7.08
C PRO A 64 7.82 -7.98 6.56
N ILE A 65 8.28 -9.12 6.08
CA ILE A 65 9.64 -9.28 5.56
C ILE A 65 9.79 -8.48 4.26
N THR A 66 8.89 -8.70 3.33
CA THR A 66 8.89 -8.06 2.01
C THR A 66 8.71 -6.55 2.12
N VAL A 67 7.76 -6.09 2.93
CA VAL A 67 7.52 -4.65 3.16
C VAL A 67 8.73 -4.00 3.83
N SER A 68 9.35 -4.64 4.82
CA SER A 68 10.53 -4.10 5.51
C SER A 68 11.72 -3.98 4.57
N ASN A 69 11.96 -4.96 3.70
CA ASN A 69 12.99 -4.91 2.67
C ASN A 69 12.74 -3.74 1.71
N PHE A 70 11.53 -3.65 1.15
CA PHE A 70 11.18 -2.58 0.22
C PHE A 70 11.34 -1.19 0.86
N LEU A 71 10.83 -0.96 2.07
CA LEU A 71 10.99 0.31 2.79
C LEU A 71 12.45 0.61 3.15
N GLY A 72 13.24 -0.41 3.47
CA GLY A 72 14.68 -0.26 3.70
C GLY A 72 15.41 0.29 2.46
N LEU A 73 15.04 -0.19 1.27
CA LEU A 73 15.57 0.29 0.00
C LEU A 73 15.02 1.69 -0.35
N VAL A 74 13.75 1.97 -0.10
CA VAL A 74 13.15 3.30 -0.25
C VAL A 74 13.89 4.34 0.60
N ASN A 75 14.17 4.04 1.87
CA ASN A 75 14.90 4.94 2.77
C ASN A 75 16.34 5.21 2.33
N GLN A 76 16.91 4.38 1.47
CA GLN A 76 18.24 4.54 0.87
C GLN A 76 18.19 5.25 -0.49
N SER A 77 17.03 5.75 -0.93
CA SER A 77 16.83 6.27 -2.30
C SER A 77 17.27 5.27 -3.39
N PHE A 78 17.18 3.97 -3.08
CA PHE A 78 17.69 2.92 -3.97
C PHE A 78 17.01 2.93 -5.34
N TYR A 79 15.73 3.25 -5.41
CA TYR A 79 14.94 3.19 -6.64
C TYR A 79 15.01 4.45 -7.52
N GLU A 80 15.58 5.54 -7.01
CA GLU A 80 15.66 6.81 -7.76
C GLU A 80 16.51 6.66 -9.03
N GLY A 81 15.97 7.12 -10.17
CA GLY A 81 16.62 7.06 -11.49
C GLY A 81 16.65 5.67 -12.12
N ILE A 82 16.02 4.66 -11.51
CA ILE A 82 15.79 3.35 -12.14
C ILE A 82 14.60 3.48 -13.10
N PHE A 83 14.62 2.77 -14.21
CA PHE A 83 13.49 2.71 -15.14
C PHE A 83 12.82 1.32 -15.12
N TYR A 84 11.59 1.27 -15.62
CA TYR A 84 10.89 0.00 -15.85
C TYR A 84 11.55 -0.72 -17.02
N HIS A 85 12.18 -1.85 -16.75
CA HIS A 85 12.97 -2.60 -17.74
C HIS A 85 12.16 -3.65 -18.47
N ARG A 86 10.99 -4.01 -17.94
CA ARG A 86 10.05 -4.96 -18.55
C ARG A 86 8.63 -4.45 -18.38
N ILE A 87 7.94 -4.30 -19.49
CA ILE A 87 6.56 -3.83 -19.56
C ILE A 87 5.78 -4.76 -20.48
N ILE A 88 4.68 -5.31 -19.99
CA ILE A 88 3.77 -6.15 -20.75
C ILE A 88 2.36 -5.68 -20.43
N ASP A 89 1.69 -5.15 -21.44
CA ASP A 89 0.31 -4.71 -21.37
C ASP A 89 -0.64 -5.85 -20.99
N ASP A 90 -1.69 -5.56 -20.23
CA ASP A 90 -2.59 -6.53 -19.60
C ASP A 90 -1.89 -7.56 -18.69
N PHE A 91 -0.65 -7.31 -18.28
CA PHE A 91 0.09 -8.18 -17.39
C PHE A 91 0.76 -7.42 -16.25
N VAL A 92 2.01 -6.97 -16.43
CA VAL A 92 2.76 -6.27 -15.37
C VAL A 92 3.71 -5.23 -15.94
N ILE A 93 3.99 -4.20 -15.13
CA ILE A 93 5.13 -3.30 -15.28
C ILE A 93 6.16 -3.61 -14.21
N GLN A 94 7.40 -3.93 -14.58
CA GLN A 94 8.45 -4.42 -13.67
C GLN A 94 9.65 -3.49 -13.64
N SER A 95 10.15 -3.21 -12.42
CA SER A 95 11.31 -2.36 -12.14
C SER A 95 12.13 -2.88 -10.95
N GLY A 96 13.05 -2.05 -10.41
CA GLY A 96 13.80 -2.32 -9.20
C GLY A 96 15.18 -2.94 -9.41
N ASP A 97 15.66 -3.06 -10.64
CA ASP A 97 17.03 -3.45 -10.96
C ASP A 97 17.95 -2.22 -10.99
N PRO A 98 18.95 -2.12 -10.11
CA PRO A 98 19.87 -0.95 -10.06
C PRO A 98 20.75 -0.79 -11.29
N THR A 99 20.88 -1.82 -12.13
CA THR A 99 21.63 -1.73 -13.39
C THR A 99 20.83 -1.02 -14.48
N CYS A 100 19.50 -0.87 -14.29
CA CYS A 100 18.57 -0.18 -15.18
C CYS A 100 18.45 1.31 -14.81
N ARG A 101 19.55 2.03 -14.72
CA ARG A 101 19.56 3.49 -14.51
C ARG A 101 19.73 4.20 -15.83
N ALA A 102 19.12 5.39 -15.93
CA ALA A 102 19.21 6.26 -17.09
C ALA A 102 20.66 6.44 -17.55
N THR A 103 20.97 5.99 -18.75
CA THR A 103 22.16 6.39 -19.46
C THR A 103 21.77 7.38 -20.54
N VAL A 104 22.54 8.47 -20.68
CA VAL A 104 22.28 9.58 -21.61
C VAL A 104 22.21 9.15 -23.09
N ILE A 105 22.42 7.88 -23.38
CA ILE A 105 22.42 7.31 -24.73
C ILE A 105 21.77 5.94 -24.69
N TYR A 106 20.86 5.69 -25.63
CA TYR A 106 20.22 4.44 -26.03
C TYR A 106 21.20 3.26 -26.20
N THR A 107 21.94 2.91 -25.16
CA THR A 107 22.71 1.68 -25.14
C THR A 107 21.95 0.67 -24.30
N PRO A 108 21.50 -0.45 -24.91
CA PRO A 108 21.00 -1.55 -24.09
C PRO A 108 22.07 -1.89 -23.05
N VAL A 109 21.74 -1.73 -21.75
CA VAL A 109 22.58 -2.27 -20.69
C VAL A 109 22.33 -3.77 -20.70
N PRO A 110 23.27 -4.61 -21.12
CA PRO A 110 23.04 -6.05 -21.35
C PRO A 110 22.57 -6.80 -20.11
N THR A 111 22.85 -6.24 -18.92
CA THR A 111 22.52 -6.83 -17.61
C THR A 111 21.25 -6.24 -16.97
N CYS A 112 20.60 -5.28 -17.63
CA CYS A 112 19.37 -4.68 -17.10
C CYS A 112 18.25 -5.72 -17.11
N GLY A 113 17.65 -5.94 -15.93
CA GLY A 113 16.67 -6.99 -15.66
C GLY A 113 17.25 -8.21 -14.92
N GLU A 114 18.59 -8.33 -14.82
CA GLU A 114 19.28 -9.44 -14.16
C GLU A 114 19.88 -9.07 -12.78
N GLY A 115 19.89 -7.79 -12.43
CA GLY A 115 20.48 -7.28 -11.19
C GLY A 115 19.49 -7.21 -10.03
N GLY A 116 20.04 -6.92 -8.84
CA GLY A 116 19.27 -6.76 -7.60
C GLY A 116 20.06 -5.99 -6.55
N SER A 117 19.55 -5.93 -5.33
CA SER A 117 20.22 -5.26 -4.20
C SER A 117 21.44 -6.03 -3.69
N GLY A 118 21.59 -7.30 -4.04
CA GLY A 118 22.61 -8.21 -3.55
C GLY A 118 22.26 -8.91 -2.24
N GLU A 119 21.07 -8.64 -1.68
CA GLU A 119 20.57 -9.29 -0.47
C GLU A 119 19.20 -9.91 -0.76
N THR A 120 19.10 -11.23 -0.66
CA THR A 120 17.85 -11.96 -0.87
C THR A 120 17.00 -11.98 0.39
N ILE A 121 15.70 -12.12 0.21
CA ILE A 121 14.72 -12.28 1.29
C ILE A 121 13.96 -13.61 1.15
N PRO A 122 13.56 -14.24 2.28
CA PRO A 122 12.71 -15.42 2.26
C PRO A 122 11.38 -15.14 1.56
N PHE A 123 10.86 -16.15 0.87
CA PHE A 123 9.54 -16.09 0.27
C PHE A 123 8.44 -15.92 1.33
N GLU A 124 7.54 -15.00 1.08
CA GLU A 124 6.46 -14.66 1.98
C GLU A 124 5.13 -14.61 1.21
N SER A 125 4.20 -15.49 1.54
CA SER A 125 2.87 -15.48 0.95
C SER A 125 1.78 -15.44 2.02
N ASN A 126 0.68 -14.80 1.68
CA ASN A 126 -0.49 -14.73 2.53
C ASN A 126 -1.75 -14.92 1.69
N ALA A 127 -2.65 -15.82 2.12
CA ALA A 127 -3.87 -16.15 1.39
C ALA A 127 -4.85 -14.96 1.19
N ASN A 128 -4.69 -13.90 1.98
CA ASN A 128 -5.50 -12.68 1.84
C ASN A 128 -4.92 -11.70 0.79
N LEU A 129 -3.72 -11.97 0.28
CA LEU A 129 -3.03 -11.13 -0.69
C LEU A 129 -2.97 -11.86 -2.03
N THR A 130 -3.61 -11.29 -3.03
CA THR A 130 -3.71 -11.88 -4.37
C THR A 130 -3.35 -10.87 -5.44
N HIS A 131 -2.97 -11.36 -6.62
CA HIS A 131 -2.61 -10.54 -7.77
C HIS A 131 -3.86 -9.98 -8.47
N VAL A 132 -4.57 -9.10 -7.77
CA VAL A 132 -5.64 -8.28 -8.38
C VAL A 132 -5.03 -7.11 -9.14
N ASN A 133 -5.84 -6.39 -9.90
CA ASN A 133 -5.45 -5.15 -10.56
C ASN A 133 -4.81 -4.16 -9.55
N GLY A 134 -3.65 -3.62 -9.88
CA GLY A 134 -2.87 -2.73 -9.01
C GLY A 134 -2.08 -3.42 -7.89
N ALA A 135 -2.13 -4.75 -7.74
CA ALA A 135 -1.30 -5.44 -6.76
C ALA A 135 0.18 -5.26 -7.08
N ILE A 136 1.00 -4.98 -6.06
CA ILE A 136 2.46 -4.99 -6.18
C ILE A 136 3.02 -6.29 -5.62
N GLY A 137 3.85 -6.98 -6.43
CA GLY A 137 4.50 -8.24 -6.08
C GLY A 137 6.02 -8.19 -6.24
N MET A 138 6.74 -9.06 -5.49
CA MET A 138 8.19 -9.21 -5.61
C MET A 138 8.55 -10.14 -6.75
N ALA A 139 9.40 -9.65 -7.65
CA ALA A 139 10.03 -10.49 -8.65
C ALA A 139 11.14 -11.35 -8.01
N ARG A 140 11.36 -12.54 -8.57
CA ARG A 140 12.35 -13.51 -8.10
C ARG A 140 12.86 -14.42 -9.22
N GLY A 141 13.97 -15.08 -8.97
CA GLY A 141 14.46 -16.16 -9.80
C GLY A 141 13.68 -17.47 -9.60
N ALA A 142 14.30 -18.58 -9.95
CA ALA A 142 13.71 -19.92 -9.79
C ALA A 142 13.59 -20.34 -8.31
N ASP A 143 14.58 -19.96 -7.49
CA ASP A 143 14.52 -20.19 -6.06
C ASP A 143 13.46 -19.26 -5.43
N PRO A 144 12.50 -19.78 -4.64
CA PRO A 144 11.53 -18.95 -3.93
C PRO A 144 12.17 -17.86 -3.05
N ASP A 145 13.31 -18.14 -2.45
CA ASP A 145 14.03 -17.24 -1.53
C ASP A 145 15.06 -16.34 -2.26
N SER A 146 14.89 -16.14 -3.57
CA SER A 146 15.78 -15.32 -4.40
C SER A 146 15.26 -13.91 -4.70
N ALA A 147 14.17 -13.48 -4.07
CA ALA A 147 13.69 -12.11 -4.21
C ALA A 147 14.67 -11.12 -3.56
N GLU A 148 14.92 -9.98 -4.20
CA GLU A 148 15.84 -8.95 -3.72
C GLU A 148 15.18 -7.56 -3.75
N SER A 149 15.41 -6.79 -4.83
CA SER A 149 14.91 -5.43 -4.99
C SER A 149 13.91 -5.26 -6.12
N GLN A 150 13.84 -6.22 -7.07
CA GLN A 150 12.92 -6.11 -8.19
C GLN A 150 11.48 -6.39 -7.78
N TRP A 151 10.56 -5.58 -8.29
CA TRP A 151 9.13 -5.67 -8.07
C TRP A 151 8.35 -5.35 -9.34
N TYR A 152 7.09 -5.73 -9.35
CA TYR A 152 6.18 -5.41 -10.44
C TYR A 152 4.81 -4.97 -9.91
N ILE A 153 4.09 -4.20 -10.72
CA ILE A 153 2.69 -3.86 -10.46
C ILE A 153 1.84 -4.53 -11.54
N CYS A 154 0.76 -5.19 -11.13
CA CYS A 154 -0.21 -5.80 -12.03
C CYS A 154 -1.06 -4.73 -12.69
N ASP A 155 -1.03 -4.68 -14.00
CA ASP A 155 -1.88 -3.79 -14.80
C ASP A 155 -3.33 -4.33 -14.87
N GLU A 156 -3.48 -5.64 -14.93
CA GLU A 156 -4.74 -6.37 -14.81
C GLU A 156 -4.60 -7.55 -13.82
N PRO A 157 -5.70 -8.21 -13.37
CA PRO A 157 -5.60 -9.32 -12.42
C PRO A 157 -4.77 -10.50 -12.96
N GLN A 158 -3.81 -10.96 -12.16
CA GLN A 158 -2.84 -12.00 -12.55
C GLN A 158 -2.85 -13.19 -11.57
N HIS A 159 -4.04 -13.75 -11.31
CA HIS A 159 -4.22 -14.82 -10.34
C HIS A 159 -3.40 -16.10 -10.61
N GLN A 160 -2.88 -16.29 -11.83
CA GLN A 160 -1.93 -17.36 -12.15
C GLN A 160 -0.56 -17.17 -11.47
N LEU A 161 -0.29 -15.98 -10.88
CA LEU A 161 0.91 -15.71 -10.09
C LEU A 161 0.72 -16.00 -8.59
N ASP A 162 -0.53 -16.21 -8.14
CA ASP A 162 -0.85 -16.49 -6.75
C ASP A 162 -0.31 -17.85 -6.29
N ASN A 163 -0.03 -17.94 -4.99
CA ASN A 163 0.32 -19.21 -4.36
C ASN A 163 -0.80 -20.23 -4.57
N GLY A 164 -0.42 -21.43 -5.02
CA GLY A 164 -1.35 -22.52 -5.33
C GLY A 164 -1.99 -22.49 -6.72
N ASN A 165 -1.80 -21.43 -7.49
CA ASN A 165 -2.35 -21.29 -8.85
C ASN A 165 -1.28 -21.52 -9.94
N ARG A 166 -0.06 -21.84 -9.55
CA ARG A 166 1.04 -22.08 -10.49
C ARG A 166 0.89 -23.42 -11.19
N THR A 167 1.27 -23.46 -12.47
CA THR A 167 1.22 -24.70 -13.26
C THR A 167 2.40 -25.62 -13.05
N LEU A 168 3.52 -25.10 -12.53
CA LEU A 168 4.71 -25.89 -12.23
C LEU A 168 4.56 -26.48 -10.81
N PRO A 169 4.84 -27.80 -10.64
CA PRO A 169 4.91 -28.40 -9.34
C PRO A 169 5.94 -27.67 -8.46
N ASP A 170 5.61 -27.47 -7.18
CA ASP A 170 6.48 -26.88 -6.18
C ASP A 170 6.82 -25.38 -6.41
N ASP A 171 6.19 -24.69 -7.38
CA ASP A 171 6.30 -23.25 -7.53
C ASP A 171 5.28 -22.55 -6.60
N PRO A 172 5.74 -21.88 -5.53
CA PRO A 172 4.83 -21.25 -4.57
C PRO A 172 4.20 -19.95 -5.10
N GLY A 173 4.50 -19.51 -6.32
CA GLY A 173 4.06 -18.23 -6.86
C GLY A 173 4.94 -17.06 -6.42
N TYR A 174 4.34 -15.88 -6.31
CA TYR A 174 5.03 -14.64 -6.01
C TYR A 174 4.42 -13.95 -4.80
N ALA A 175 5.23 -13.23 -4.03
CA ALA A 175 4.82 -12.53 -2.84
C ALA A 175 4.14 -11.20 -3.22
N VAL A 176 2.83 -11.07 -2.97
CA VAL A 176 2.13 -9.79 -2.99
C VAL A 176 2.36 -9.11 -1.65
N PHE A 177 2.74 -7.81 -1.66
CA PHE A 177 3.04 -7.08 -0.44
C PHE A 177 2.39 -5.69 -0.34
N GLY A 178 1.58 -5.30 -1.34
CA GLY A 178 0.85 -4.03 -1.35
C GLY A 178 -0.10 -3.92 -2.54
N ILE A 179 -0.72 -2.74 -2.66
CA ILE A 179 -1.64 -2.42 -3.73
C ILE A 179 -1.61 -0.92 -4.05
N VAL A 180 -1.87 -0.58 -5.30
CA VAL A 180 -2.11 0.80 -5.74
C VAL A 180 -3.45 1.28 -5.21
N ARG A 181 -3.45 2.42 -4.51
CA ARG A 181 -4.66 3.10 -4.03
C ARG A 181 -5.06 4.29 -4.88
N GLU A 182 -4.06 4.99 -5.43
CA GLU A 182 -4.26 6.11 -6.36
C GLU A 182 -3.22 6.02 -7.48
N GLY A 183 -3.52 6.53 -8.67
CA GLY A 183 -2.60 6.54 -9.81
C GLY A 183 -2.58 5.23 -10.60
N LEU A 184 -3.65 4.42 -10.57
CA LEU A 184 -3.75 3.22 -11.41
C LEU A 184 -3.75 3.57 -12.91
N GLU A 185 -4.25 4.75 -13.26
CA GLU A 185 -4.14 5.29 -14.62
C GLU A 185 -2.69 5.53 -15.06
N MET A 186 -1.77 5.82 -14.12
CA MET A 186 -0.34 5.93 -14.42
C MET A 186 0.29 4.56 -14.67
N VAL A 187 -0.15 3.53 -13.96
CA VAL A 187 0.26 2.15 -14.23
C VAL A 187 -0.17 1.74 -15.63
N ARG A 188 -1.41 2.02 -16.02
CA ARG A 188 -1.94 1.73 -17.36
C ARG A 188 -1.26 2.52 -18.45
N ALA A 189 -1.01 3.82 -18.21
CA ALA A 189 -0.25 4.64 -19.16
C ALA A 189 1.17 4.07 -19.37
N ALA A 190 1.82 3.60 -18.31
CA ALA A 190 3.12 2.95 -18.40
C ALA A 190 3.04 1.59 -19.10
N ALA A 191 1.97 0.80 -18.87
CA ALA A 191 1.77 -0.49 -19.53
C ALA A 191 1.58 -0.36 -21.06
N ALA A 192 0.94 0.72 -21.50
CA ALA A 192 0.63 0.99 -22.92
C ALA A 192 1.79 1.59 -23.73
N VAL A 193 2.97 1.86 -23.12
CA VAL A 193 4.09 2.42 -23.90
C VAL A 193 4.64 1.42 -24.92
N PRO A 194 5.15 1.87 -26.08
CA PRO A 194 5.77 1.01 -27.06
C PRO A 194 6.96 0.22 -26.48
N THR A 195 6.97 -1.09 -26.75
CA THR A 195 8.05 -1.99 -26.30
C THR A 195 8.71 -2.67 -27.49
N THR A 196 9.80 -3.38 -27.26
CA THR A 196 10.52 -4.11 -28.31
C THR A 196 9.70 -5.25 -28.93
N ASN A 197 8.75 -5.81 -28.16
CA ASN A 197 7.79 -6.81 -28.68
C ASN A 197 6.51 -6.17 -29.22
N ASP A 198 6.23 -4.93 -28.81
CA ASP A 198 5.08 -4.14 -29.25
C ASP A 198 5.46 -2.71 -29.62
N PRO A 199 6.07 -2.50 -30.78
CA PRO A 199 6.49 -1.17 -31.22
C PRO A 199 5.34 -0.19 -31.47
N GLY A 200 4.10 -0.68 -31.57
CA GLY A 200 2.91 0.17 -31.76
C GLY A 200 2.39 0.76 -30.47
N GLY A 201 2.67 0.10 -29.33
CA GLY A 201 2.11 0.53 -28.04
C GLY A 201 0.59 0.50 -28.03
N GLU A 202 -0.02 -0.47 -28.72
CA GLU A 202 -1.46 -0.64 -28.71
C GLU A 202 -1.88 -1.51 -27.52
N ASP A 203 -3.06 -1.20 -26.96
CA ASP A 203 -3.69 -1.95 -25.88
C ASP A 203 -4.14 -3.35 -26.41
N THR A 204 -3.16 -4.23 -26.61
CA THR A 204 -3.38 -5.60 -27.08
C THR A 204 -2.80 -6.61 -26.11
N PRO A 205 -3.62 -7.54 -25.55
CA PRO A 205 -3.14 -8.58 -24.66
C PRO A 205 -1.99 -9.37 -25.27
N ARG A 206 -0.85 -9.45 -24.58
CA ARG A 206 0.32 -10.16 -25.10
C ARG A 206 0.84 -11.18 -24.12
N VAL A 207 1.18 -12.34 -24.63
CA VAL A 207 1.91 -13.36 -23.89
C VAL A 207 3.39 -13.02 -24.01
N GLY A 208 3.92 -12.35 -22.95
CA GLY A 208 5.34 -12.01 -22.89
C GLY A 208 6.22 -13.23 -23.01
N THR A 209 7.19 -13.18 -23.90
CA THR A 209 8.17 -14.27 -24.14
C THR A 209 9.43 -14.09 -23.27
N GLY A 210 9.46 -13.09 -22.39
CA GLY A 210 10.52 -12.84 -21.42
C GLY A 210 11.78 -12.15 -21.95
N VAL A 211 11.97 -12.09 -23.25
CA VAL A 211 13.09 -11.38 -23.87
C VAL A 211 12.50 -10.43 -24.91
N GLY A 212 12.49 -9.12 -24.63
CA GLY A 212 12.04 -8.13 -25.59
C GLY A 212 10.85 -7.27 -25.16
N ASP A 213 10.41 -7.41 -23.92
CA ASP A 213 9.33 -6.57 -23.36
C ASP A 213 9.87 -5.25 -22.78
N ARG A 214 11.00 -4.77 -23.33
CA ARG A 214 11.63 -3.54 -22.90
C ARG A 214 10.97 -2.35 -23.57
N PRO A 215 10.62 -1.29 -22.83
CA PRO A 215 10.09 -0.07 -23.44
C PRO A 215 11.10 0.53 -24.43
N LEU A 216 10.60 1.03 -25.56
CA LEU A 216 11.43 1.70 -26.58
C LEU A 216 12.01 3.02 -26.06
N PHE A 217 11.26 3.69 -25.19
CA PHE A 217 11.65 4.87 -24.43
C PHE A 217 11.43 4.56 -22.96
N GLU A 218 12.36 4.97 -22.11
CA GLU A 218 12.37 4.56 -20.71
C GLU A 218 11.26 5.27 -19.91
N VAL A 219 10.51 4.50 -19.12
CA VAL A 219 9.64 5.05 -18.06
C VAL A 219 10.45 5.10 -16.79
N HIS A 220 10.80 6.32 -16.36
CA HIS A 220 11.69 6.54 -15.22
C HIS A 220 10.96 6.64 -13.90
N ILE A 221 11.58 6.10 -12.85
CA ILE A 221 11.23 6.36 -11.46
C ILE A 221 12.04 7.58 -11.00
N ASN A 222 11.40 8.72 -10.82
CA ASN A 222 12.03 9.94 -10.34
C ASN A 222 12.32 9.84 -8.84
N SER A 223 11.34 9.36 -8.07
CA SER A 223 11.47 9.13 -6.64
C SER A 223 10.52 8.05 -6.14
N VAL A 224 10.91 7.41 -5.03
CA VAL A 224 10.03 6.53 -4.23
C VAL A 224 10.14 6.99 -2.78
N THR A 225 9.05 7.44 -2.19
CA THR A 225 9.08 8.06 -0.86
C THR A 225 8.00 7.51 0.06
N LEU A 226 8.34 7.28 1.32
CA LEU A 226 7.36 7.00 2.37
C LEU A 226 6.60 8.30 2.69
N SER A 227 5.32 8.38 2.31
CA SER A 227 4.49 9.56 2.50
C SER A 227 3.80 9.61 3.86
N GLY A 228 3.65 8.47 4.52
CA GLY A 228 3.01 8.37 5.82
C GLY A 228 2.48 6.97 6.11
N TRP A 229 1.47 6.93 6.98
CA TRP A 229 0.83 5.70 7.42
C TRP A 229 -0.68 5.87 7.35
N VAL A 230 -1.39 4.82 6.99
CA VAL A 230 -2.86 4.83 7.03
C VAL A 230 -3.31 5.14 8.47
N PRO A 231 -4.08 6.23 8.69
CA PRO A 231 -4.48 6.64 10.03
C PRO A 231 -5.38 5.58 10.69
N GLY A 232 -5.10 5.31 11.96
CA GLY A 232 -6.00 4.51 12.78
C GLY A 232 -7.30 5.25 13.10
N PRO A 233 -8.31 4.56 13.64
CA PRO A 233 -9.49 5.22 14.17
C PRO A 233 -9.04 6.28 15.18
N ALA A 234 -9.64 7.49 15.10
CA ALA A 234 -9.34 8.56 16.02
C ALA A 234 -9.48 8.04 17.46
N ALA A 235 -8.47 8.31 18.30
CA ALA A 235 -8.57 7.98 19.71
C ALA A 235 -9.88 8.57 20.27
N PRO A 236 -10.68 7.82 21.05
CA PRO A 236 -11.88 8.37 21.64
C PRO A 236 -11.49 9.64 22.41
N ALA A 237 -12.28 10.70 22.24
CA ALA A 237 -12.07 11.94 22.97
C ALA A 237 -11.93 11.61 24.47
N PRO A 238 -10.95 12.20 25.19
CA PRO A 238 -10.80 11.96 26.60
C PRO A 238 -12.17 12.24 27.27
N ALA A 239 -12.62 11.29 28.08
CA ALA A 239 -13.87 11.50 28.82
C ALA A 239 -13.79 12.83 29.55
N PRO A 240 -14.84 13.68 29.54
CA PRO A 240 -14.82 14.95 30.22
C PRO A 240 -14.43 14.68 31.66
N GLU A 241 -13.38 15.36 32.14
CA GLU A 241 -12.95 15.25 33.53
C GLU A 241 -14.16 15.54 34.40
N ARG A 242 -14.57 14.56 35.16
CA ARG A 242 -15.60 14.77 36.17
C ARG A 242 -15.02 15.73 37.23
N VAL A 243 -15.36 17.02 37.13
CA VAL A 243 -15.03 17.95 38.16
C VAL A 243 -15.64 17.42 39.47
N PRO A 244 -14.82 17.11 40.49
CA PRO A 244 -15.36 16.57 41.74
C PRO A 244 -16.43 17.53 42.28
N ALA A 245 -17.59 17.02 42.64
CA ALA A 245 -18.70 17.85 43.17
C ALA A 245 -18.28 18.72 44.37
N ALA A 246 -17.21 18.35 45.04
CA ALA A 246 -16.59 19.13 46.13
C ALA A 246 -16.06 20.51 45.66
N LEU A 247 -15.64 20.66 44.39
CA LEU A 247 -15.16 21.96 43.89
C LEU A 247 -16.32 22.94 43.57
N LEU A 248 -17.53 22.43 43.31
CA LEU A 248 -18.71 23.25 43.04
C LEU A 248 -19.30 23.83 44.33
N LEU A 249 -19.13 23.18 45.50
CA LEU A 249 -19.61 23.66 46.78
C LEU A 249 -18.73 24.77 47.39
N THR A 250 -17.44 24.84 47.09
CA THR A 250 -16.54 25.88 47.59
C THR A 250 -16.73 27.22 46.86
N GLY A 251 -17.15 27.20 45.58
CA GLY A 251 -17.43 28.43 44.84
C GLY A 251 -18.68 29.17 45.30
N THR A 252 -19.72 28.45 45.72
CA THR A 252 -20.99 29.05 46.19
C THR A 252 -20.88 29.64 47.61
N LEU A 253 -20.04 29.07 48.48
CA LEU A 253 -19.79 29.62 49.80
C LEU A 253 -18.94 30.89 49.76
N ALA A 254 -18.01 31.01 48.83
CA ALA A 254 -17.18 32.21 48.69
C ALA A 254 -17.99 33.42 48.17
N VAL A 255 -18.97 33.21 47.30
CA VAL A 255 -19.86 34.30 46.81
C VAL A 255 -20.83 34.74 47.88
N ALA A 256 -21.35 33.85 48.71
CA ALA A 256 -22.24 34.20 49.81
C ALA A 256 -21.50 34.99 50.94
N GLY A 257 -20.22 34.65 51.20
CA GLY A 257 -19.36 35.39 52.16
C GLY A 257 -19.02 36.81 51.67
N ALA A 258 -18.78 37.01 50.39
CA ALA A 258 -18.47 38.32 49.82
C ALA A 258 -19.66 39.27 49.81
N LEU A 259 -20.86 38.77 49.57
CA LEU A 259 -22.09 39.61 49.66
C LEU A 259 -22.45 39.97 51.07
N GLY A 260 -22.21 39.13 52.09
CA GLY A 260 -22.40 39.43 53.49
C GLY A 260 -21.45 40.53 54.00
N ALA A 261 -20.19 40.54 53.59
CA ALA A 261 -19.20 41.56 53.99
C ALA A 261 -19.49 42.91 53.32
N MET A 262 -20.00 42.98 52.13
CA MET A 262 -20.41 44.24 51.50
C MET A 262 -21.63 44.88 52.13
N TRP A 263 -22.53 44.11 52.75
CA TRP A 263 -23.70 44.65 53.44
C TRP A 263 -23.32 45.26 54.80
N TRP A 264 -22.31 44.78 55.51
CA TRP A 264 -21.83 45.29 56.80
C TRP A 264 -21.07 46.61 56.64
N LEU A 265 -20.42 46.89 55.56
CA LEU A 265 -19.66 48.13 55.30
C LEU A 265 -20.54 49.33 54.87
N ARG A 266 -21.85 49.13 54.66
CA ARG A 266 -22.80 50.22 54.27
C ARG A 266 -23.76 50.66 55.34
N ARG A 267 -23.46 50.42 56.61
CA ARG A 267 -24.25 51.07 57.72
C ARG A 267 -23.77 52.53 57.89
N PRO A 268 -24.66 53.53 57.71
CA PRO A 268 -24.30 54.91 58.05
C PRO A 268 -24.10 55.00 59.54
N ALA A 269 -23.06 55.73 59.99
CA ALA A 269 -22.90 56.14 61.37
C ALA A 269 -24.06 57.09 61.69
N GLY A 270 -24.99 56.61 62.49
CA GLY A 270 -26.05 57.45 63.03
C GLY A 270 -25.57 58.07 64.34
N ASP A 271 -25.92 59.27 64.47
CA ASP A 271 -25.68 60.23 65.61
C ASP A 271 -25.91 59.66 67.01
#